data_23147d62c9207f661aaccad2cac9fc8d
#
_entry.id   23147d62c9207f661aaccad2cac9fc8d
#
_cell.length_a   1.000
_cell.length_b   1.000
_cell.length_c   1.000
_cell.angle_alpha   90.00
_cell.angle_beta   90.00
_cell.angle_gamma   90.00
#
_symmetry.space_group_name_H-M   'P 1'
#
loop_
_entity.id
_entity.type
_entity.pdbx_description
1 polymer ?
#
loop_
_entity_poly.entity_id
_entity_poly.type
_entity_poly.pdbx_seq_one_letter_code
_entity_poly.pdbx_strand_id
1 'polypeptide(L)'
;TGASTGIGRKITELLAAKGVFVYAGARKDSDIKELNSIENVMAVRLDVTVQEEIDAAVATITKEGRGLYGLVNNAGVAILAPLIEVDEDELDFLFDVNIYGPYRITKAFSPLIIAAKGRISTISSISGILSGTLFGPYSMSKHAMEAYSDSLAREMKRFDVKVSVVEPGNYESEIGKTFKKRVQT
;
A
#
# COMPACT_ATOMS: atom_id res chain seq x y z
N THR A 1 -0.20 4.11 -2.65
CA THR A 1 -0.42 2.95 -3.54
C THR A 1 -1.83 2.39 -3.36
N GLY A 2 -2.40 1.70 -4.40
CA GLY A 2 -3.75 1.13 -4.30
C GLY A 2 -4.84 2.18 -4.14
N ALA A 3 -4.75 3.28 -4.88
CA ALA A 3 -5.64 4.45 -4.73
C ALA A 3 -6.99 4.32 -5.44
N SER A 4 -7.25 3.22 -6.15
CA SER A 4 -8.47 3.09 -6.97
C SER A 4 -9.73 2.83 -6.14
N THR A 5 -9.63 2.14 -5.00
CA THR A 5 -10.78 1.73 -4.18
C THR A 5 -10.48 1.81 -2.67
N GLY A 6 -11.51 1.60 -1.86
CA GLY A 6 -11.40 1.41 -0.41
C GLY A 6 -10.66 2.53 0.32
N ILE A 7 -9.79 2.14 1.24
CA ILE A 7 -9.03 3.06 2.11
C ILE A 7 -8.13 3.98 1.27
N GLY A 8 -7.40 3.43 0.29
CA GLY A 8 -6.50 4.22 -0.56
C GLY A 8 -7.24 5.30 -1.35
N ARG A 9 -8.43 5.01 -1.87
CA ARG A 9 -9.28 5.99 -2.54
C ARG A 9 -9.71 7.11 -1.58
N LYS A 10 -10.16 6.76 -0.39
CA LYS A 10 -10.60 7.74 0.62
C LYS A 10 -9.45 8.62 1.10
N ILE A 11 -8.26 8.08 1.29
CA ILE A 11 -7.05 8.86 1.60
C ILE A 11 -6.76 9.86 0.48
N THR A 12 -6.81 9.42 -0.78
CA THR A 12 -6.58 10.27 -1.95
C THR A 12 -7.56 11.43 -2.00
N GLU A 13 -8.86 11.15 -1.90
CA GLU A 13 -9.92 12.16 -1.92
C GLU A 13 -9.80 13.16 -0.76
N LEU A 14 -9.55 12.68 0.45
CA LEU A 14 -9.44 13.54 1.64
C LEU A 14 -8.20 14.45 1.59
N LEU A 15 -7.06 13.94 1.14
CA LEU A 15 -5.85 14.75 1.01
C LEU A 15 -6.01 15.80 -0.09
N ALA A 16 -6.53 15.41 -1.24
CA ALA A 16 -6.78 16.31 -2.37
C ALA A 16 -7.76 17.44 -1.99
N ALA A 17 -8.85 17.11 -1.29
CA ALA A 17 -9.81 18.09 -0.79
C ALA A 17 -9.21 19.08 0.24
N LYS A 18 -8.11 18.69 0.90
CA LYS A 18 -7.34 19.57 1.79
C LYS A 18 -6.25 20.38 1.08
N GLY A 19 -6.23 20.36 -0.26
CA GLY A 19 -5.24 21.07 -1.07
C GLY A 19 -3.87 20.40 -1.16
N VAL A 20 -3.75 19.14 -0.69
CA VAL A 20 -2.51 18.37 -0.85
C VAL A 20 -2.49 17.76 -2.25
N PHE A 21 -1.40 17.97 -3.00
CA PHE A 21 -1.20 17.33 -4.29
C PHE A 21 -0.88 15.84 -4.09
N VAL A 22 -1.66 14.95 -4.71
CA VAL A 22 -1.59 13.51 -4.51
C VAL A 22 -1.19 12.78 -5.79
N TYR A 23 -0.10 12.04 -5.76
CA TYR A 23 0.22 11.03 -6.76
C TYR A 23 -0.51 9.73 -6.40
N ALA A 24 -1.52 9.38 -7.19
CA ALA A 24 -2.42 8.26 -6.91
C ALA A 24 -2.04 7.03 -7.74
N GLY A 25 -1.43 6.03 -7.11
CA GLY A 25 -1.03 4.78 -7.78
C GLY A 25 -2.20 3.84 -8.02
N ALA A 26 -2.46 3.48 -9.28
CA ALA A 26 -3.49 2.53 -9.69
C ALA A 26 -3.01 1.68 -10.88
N ARG A 27 -3.66 0.50 -11.08
CA ARG A 27 -3.24 -0.48 -12.09
C ARG A 27 -4.03 -0.41 -13.39
N LYS A 28 -5.31 -0.05 -13.33
CA LYS A 28 -6.22 -0.06 -14.48
C LYS A 28 -6.34 1.31 -15.10
N ASP A 29 -6.37 1.38 -16.44
CA ASP A 29 -6.54 2.64 -17.17
C ASP A 29 -7.84 3.37 -16.82
N SER A 30 -8.92 2.62 -16.60
CA SER A 30 -10.20 3.18 -16.14
C SER A 30 -10.07 3.94 -14.82
N ASP A 31 -9.35 3.33 -13.85
CA ASP A 31 -9.16 3.90 -12.52
C ASP A 31 -8.22 5.11 -12.57
N ILE A 32 -7.19 5.05 -13.42
CA ILE A 32 -6.26 6.15 -13.66
C ILE A 32 -7.02 7.36 -14.26
N LYS A 33 -7.89 7.09 -15.25
CA LYS A 33 -8.71 8.15 -15.85
C LYS A 33 -9.65 8.78 -14.83
N GLU A 34 -10.29 7.98 -14.00
CA GLU A 34 -11.20 8.46 -12.95
C GLU A 34 -10.45 9.28 -11.89
N LEU A 35 -9.31 8.78 -11.40
CA LEU A 35 -8.49 9.48 -10.40
C LEU A 35 -7.98 10.84 -10.93
N ASN A 36 -7.62 10.93 -12.19
CA ASN A 36 -7.20 12.17 -12.82
C ASN A 36 -8.33 13.23 -12.97
N SER A 37 -9.60 12.85 -12.77
CA SER A 37 -10.70 13.81 -12.72
C SER A 37 -10.84 14.53 -11.38
N ILE A 38 -10.09 14.10 -10.36
CA ILE A 38 -10.11 14.71 -9.03
C ILE A 38 -9.09 15.85 -9.00
N GLU A 39 -9.53 17.03 -8.58
CA GLU A 39 -8.64 18.18 -8.41
C GLU A 39 -7.48 17.84 -7.45
N ASN A 40 -6.28 18.34 -7.73
CA ASN A 40 -5.04 18.07 -6.98
C ASN A 40 -4.60 16.57 -6.99
N VAL A 41 -5.10 15.77 -7.92
CA VAL A 41 -4.66 14.38 -8.08
C VAL A 41 -4.01 14.18 -9.44
N MET A 42 -2.85 13.53 -9.44
CA MET A 42 -2.20 12.97 -10.61
C MET A 42 -2.10 11.46 -10.44
N ALA A 43 -2.86 10.71 -11.23
CA ALA A 43 -2.80 9.27 -11.20
C ALA A 43 -1.55 8.77 -11.95
N VAL A 44 -0.91 7.76 -11.39
CA VAL A 44 0.23 7.08 -12.01
C VAL A 44 -0.08 5.59 -12.11
N ARG A 45 0.32 4.97 -13.23
CA ARG A 45 0.28 3.51 -13.33
C ARG A 45 1.26 2.92 -12.35
N LEU A 46 0.79 2.03 -11.47
CA LEU A 46 1.62 1.46 -10.42
C LEU A 46 1.05 0.13 -9.92
N ASP A 47 1.67 -0.95 -10.32
CA ASP A 47 1.58 -2.25 -9.66
C ASP A 47 2.82 -2.44 -8.78
N VAL A 48 2.59 -2.72 -7.51
CA VAL A 48 3.68 -2.87 -6.51
C VAL A 48 4.51 -4.14 -6.71
N THR A 49 4.07 -5.03 -7.60
CA THR A 49 4.77 -6.27 -7.97
C THR A 49 5.61 -6.11 -9.25
N VAL A 50 5.46 -5.00 -9.99
CA VAL A 50 6.13 -4.74 -11.28
C VAL A 50 7.17 -3.65 -11.13
N GLN A 51 8.45 -4.03 -11.14
CA GLN A 51 9.57 -3.10 -10.89
C GLN A 51 9.62 -1.97 -11.94
N GLU A 52 9.34 -2.26 -13.20
CA GLU A 52 9.32 -1.29 -14.28
C GLU A 52 8.27 -0.18 -14.06
N GLU A 53 7.10 -0.54 -13.54
CA GLU A 53 6.06 0.45 -13.19
C GLU A 53 6.46 1.30 -11.99
N ILE A 54 7.16 0.71 -11.02
CA ILE A 54 7.71 1.43 -9.86
C ILE A 54 8.74 2.46 -10.33
N ASP A 55 9.68 2.05 -11.18
CA ASP A 55 10.74 2.91 -11.70
C ASP A 55 10.16 4.05 -12.57
N ALA A 56 9.18 3.74 -13.40
CA ALA A 56 8.46 4.73 -14.20
C ALA A 56 7.71 5.77 -13.33
N ALA A 57 7.09 5.32 -12.24
CA ALA A 57 6.41 6.19 -11.28
C ALA A 57 7.42 7.12 -10.58
N VAL A 58 8.57 6.60 -10.13
CA VAL A 58 9.66 7.42 -9.55
C VAL A 58 10.14 8.47 -10.55
N ALA A 59 10.41 8.07 -11.80
CA ALA A 59 10.85 8.99 -12.86
C ALA A 59 9.82 10.10 -13.12
N THR A 60 8.54 9.73 -13.19
CA THR A 60 7.44 10.68 -13.39
C THR A 60 7.37 11.71 -12.26
N ILE A 61 7.36 11.25 -11.00
CA ILE A 61 7.27 12.15 -9.83
C ILE A 61 8.51 13.02 -9.71
N THR A 62 9.69 12.50 -10.03
CA THR A 62 10.93 13.27 -10.06
C THR A 62 10.90 14.38 -11.12
N LYS A 63 10.40 14.06 -12.32
CA LYS A 63 10.27 15.01 -13.43
C LYS A 63 9.29 16.15 -13.12
N GLU A 64 8.23 15.87 -12.39
CA GLU A 64 7.25 16.88 -11.94
C GLU A 64 7.87 17.92 -10.98
N GLY A 65 8.96 17.60 -10.32
CA GLY A 65 9.76 18.53 -9.52
C GLY A 65 9.09 19.03 -8.23
N ARG A 66 7.94 18.48 -7.83
CA ARG A 66 7.23 18.85 -6.60
C ARG A 66 7.83 18.23 -5.35
N GLY A 67 8.74 17.27 -5.50
CA GLY A 67 9.20 16.41 -4.41
C GLY A 67 8.12 15.40 -3.96
N LEU A 68 8.42 14.63 -2.92
CA LEU A 68 7.49 13.69 -2.32
C LEU A 68 7.63 13.73 -0.79
N TYR A 69 6.67 14.35 -0.11
CA TYR A 69 6.68 14.48 1.33
C TYR A 69 6.11 13.24 2.05
N GLY A 70 5.10 12.60 1.48
CA GLY A 70 4.41 11.49 2.10
C GLY A 70 4.32 10.26 1.19
N LEU A 71 4.57 9.08 1.74
CA LEU A 71 4.34 7.80 1.08
C LEU A 71 3.32 7.00 1.89
N VAL A 72 2.25 6.54 1.23
CA VAL A 72 1.26 5.62 1.83
C VAL A 72 1.34 4.27 1.13
N ASN A 73 1.86 3.28 1.84
CA ASN A 73 1.83 1.87 1.45
C ASN A 73 0.47 1.29 1.83
N ASN A 74 -0.48 1.34 0.88
CA ASN A 74 -1.85 0.88 1.11
C ASN A 74 -2.25 -0.30 0.21
N ALA A 75 -1.63 -0.47 -0.96
CA ALA A 75 -1.91 -1.62 -1.82
C ALA A 75 -1.79 -2.92 -1.03
N GLY A 76 -2.78 -3.78 -1.14
CA GLY A 76 -2.80 -5.05 -0.43
C GLY A 76 -3.93 -5.94 -0.90
N VAL A 77 -3.75 -7.23 -0.70
CA VAL A 77 -4.70 -8.30 -0.98
C VAL A 77 -4.90 -9.15 0.27
N ALA A 78 -5.95 -9.96 0.29
CA ALA A 78 -6.16 -10.88 1.39
C ALA A 78 -6.56 -12.25 0.86
N ILE A 79 -5.97 -13.27 1.46
CA ILE A 79 -6.27 -14.67 1.23
C ILE A 79 -6.67 -15.29 2.57
N LEU A 80 -7.84 -15.91 2.58
CA LEU A 80 -8.37 -16.65 3.72
C LEU A 80 -8.44 -18.10 3.37
N ALA A 81 -7.69 -18.92 4.09
CA ALA A 81 -7.66 -20.36 3.92
C ALA A 81 -7.13 -21.02 5.20
N PRO A 82 -7.44 -22.31 5.44
CA PRO A 82 -6.70 -23.09 6.41
C PRO A 82 -5.22 -23.13 6.03
N LEU A 83 -4.32 -22.93 6.99
CA LEU A 83 -2.88 -22.86 6.71
C LEU A 83 -2.31 -24.15 6.08
N ILE A 84 -2.93 -25.29 6.34
CA ILE A 84 -2.49 -26.58 5.79
C ILE A 84 -3.08 -26.86 4.39
N GLU A 85 -3.93 -25.99 3.86
CA GLU A 85 -4.64 -26.17 2.60
C GLU A 85 -4.40 -25.02 1.61
N VAL A 86 -3.77 -23.91 2.05
CA VAL A 86 -3.47 -22.79 1.17
C VAL A 86 -2.40 -23.19 0.17
N ASP A 87 -2.66 -22.91 -1.11
CA ASP A 87 -1.69 -23.14 -2.17
C ASP A 87 -0.47 -22.22 -2.02
N GLU A 88 0.72 -22.76 -2.27
CA GLU A 88 1.99 -22.01 -2.16
C GLU A 88 2.00 -20.81 -3.11
N ASP A 89 1.51 -20.95 -4.35
CA ASP A 89 1.39 -19.86 -5.32
C ASP A 89 0.49 -18.72 -4.82
N GLU A 90 -0.59 -19.04 -4.09
CA GLU A 90 -1.46 -18.04 -3.47
C GLU A 90 -0.76 -17.31 -2.33
N LEU A 91 0.01 -18.05 -1.52
CA LEU A 91 0.79 -17.48 -0.43
C LEU A 91 1.90 -16.57 -0.97
N ASP A 92 2.59 -17.00 -2.01
CA ASP A 92 3.64 -16.23 -2.70
C ASP A 92 3.06 -14.94 -3.29
N PHE A 93 1.91 -15.01 -3.97
CA PHE A 93 1.23 -13.83 -4.47
C PHE A 93 0.83 -12.86 -3.34
N LEU A 94 0.29 -13.39 -2.24
CA LEU A 94 -0.05 -12.59 -1.07
C LEU A 94 1.16 -11.85 -0.51
N PHE A 95 2.30 -12.55 -0.38
CA PHE A 95 3.53 -11.97 0.15
C PHE A 95 4.18 -11.00 -0.83
N ASP A 96 4.11 -11.30 -2.13
CA ASP A 96 4.63 -10.40 -3.16
C ASP A 96 3.93 -9.04 -3.13
N VAL A 97 2.61 -9.02 -2.98
CA VAL A 97 1.84 -7.78 -2.87
C VAL A 97 1.99 -7.12 -1.50
N ASN A 98 1.79 -7.87 -0.40
CA ASN A 98 1.63 -7.30 0.93
C ASN A 98 2.95 -7.02 1.65
N ILE A 99 4.03 -7.72 1.31
CA ILE A 99 5.35 -7.61 1.96
C ILE A 99 6.37 -7.01 1.00
N TYR A 100 6.63 -7.67 -0.11
CA TYR A 100 7.63 -7.19 -1.07
C TYR A 100 7.20 -5.92 -1.78
N GLY A 101 5.89 -5.73 -2.02
CA GLY A 101 5.36 -4.49 -2.59
C GLY A 101 5.75 -3.26 -1.79
N PRO A 102 5.33 -3.13 -0.51
CA PRO A 102 5.75 -2.03 0.35
C PRO A 102 7.27 -1.87 0.47
N TYR A 103 8.02 -2.96 0.53
CA TYR A 103 9.48 -2.93 0.53
C TYR A 103 10.03 -2.27 -0.73
N ARG A 104 9.63 -2.74 -1.94
CA ARG A 104 10.07 -2.19 -3.23
C ARG A 104 9.71 -0.72 -3.38
N ILE A 105 8.47 -0.37 -3.07
CA ILE A 105 7.96 0.99 -3.12
C ILE A 105 8.76 1.90 -2.18
N THR A 106 8.89 1.51 -0.93
CA THR A 106 9.64 2.32 0.05
C THR A 106 11.09 2.50 -0.38
N LYS A 107 11.75 1.44 -0.83
CA LYS A 107 13.13 1.50 -1.32
C LYS A 107 13.28 2.47 -2.50
N ALA A 108 12.38 2.38 -3.49
CA ALA A 108 12.44 3.20 -4.68
C ALA A 108 12.17 4.68 -4.42
N PHE A 109 11.20 4.99 -3.54
CA PHE A 109 10.81 6.37 -3.21
C PHE A 109 11.60 6.99 -2.05
N SER A 110 12.40 6.21 -1.31
CA SER A 110 13.15 6.69 -0.14
C SER A 110 14.04 7.92 -0.42
N PRO A 111 14.73 8.07 -1.57
CA PRO A 111 15.53 9.27 -1.82
C PRO A 111 14.69 10.56 -1.81
N LEU A 112 13.48 10.52 -2.39
CA LEU A 112 12.57 11.67 -2.43
C LEU A 112 12.00 11.98 -1.05
N ILE A 113 11.63 10.96 -0.28
CA ILE A 113 11.10 11.09 1.08
C ILE A 113 12.18 11.63 2.05
N ILE A 114 13.42 11.14 1.93
CA ILE A 114 14.56 11.62 2.73
C ILE A 114 14.84 13.08 2.42
N ALA A 115 14.91 13.46 1.14
CA ALA A 115 15.15 14.84 0.73
C ALA A 115 14.10 15.81 1.29
N ALA A 116 12.84 15.35 1.42
CA ALA A 116 11.74 16.13 1.96
C ALA A 116 11.63 16.07 3.51
N LYS A 117 12.46 15.27 4.21
CA LYS A 117 12.29 14.92 5.63
C LYS A 117 10.84 14.52 5.94
N GLY A 118 10.33 13.63 5.11
CA GLY A 118 8.91 13.37 4.97
C GLY A 118 8.36 12.31 5.91
N ARG A 119 7.36 11.58 5.43
CA ARG A 119 6.64 10.57 6.22
C ARG A 119 6.34 9.33 5.38
N ILE A 120 6.37 8.18 6.04
CA ILE A 120 5.91 6.90 5.46
C ILE A 120 4.80 6.38 6.36
N SER A 121 3.67 6.00 5.77
CA SER A 121 2.57 5.35 6.48
C SER A 121 2.24 4.03 5.81
N THR A 122 2.14 2.97 6.60
CA THR A 122 1.78 1.63 6.12
C THR A 122 0.38 1.27 6.62
N ILE A 123 -0.48 0.86 5.70
CA ILE A 123 -1.79 0.34 6.06
C ILE A 123 -1.66 -1.16 6.33
N SER A 124 -1.57 -1.47 7.61
CA SER A 124 -1.57 -2.83 8.13
C SER A 124 -3.00 -3.34 8.35
N SER A 125 -3.27 -3.94 9.46
CA SER A 125 -4.58 -4.45 9.87
C SER A 125 -4.53 -4.83 11.36
N ILE A 126 -5.68 -4.91 12.01
CA ILE A 126 -5.79 -5.62 13.30
C ILE A 126 -5.25 -7.05 13.20
N SER A 127 -5.27 -7.65 12.00
CA SER A 127 -4.64 -8.95 11.72
C SER A 127 -3.10 -8.93 11.72
N GLY A 128 -2.49 -7.77 11.90
CA GLY A 128 -1.05 -7.63 12.18
C GLY A 128 -0.70 -7.85 13.65
N ILE A 129 -1.71 -7.89 14.54
CA ILE A 129 -1.56 -8.09 15.98
C ILE A 129 -2.30 -9.35 16.43
N LEU A 130 -3.46 -9.63 15.84
CA LEU A 130 -4.30 -10.77 16.17
C LEU A 130 -4.37 -11.74 14.99
N SER A 131 -4.44 -13.04 15.30
CA SER A 131 -4.59 -14.08 14.29
C SER A 131 -5.83 -14.91 14.58
N GLY A 132 -6.74 -14.98 13.63
CA GLY A 132 -7.98 -15.78 13.72
C GLY A 132 -7.94 -17.01 12.82
N THR A 133 -8.88 -17.92 13.03
CA THR A 133 -9.09 -19.08 12.16
C THR A 133 -9.32 -18.62 10.73
N LEU A 134 -8.73 -19.27 9.74
CA LEU A 134 -8.71 -18.95 8.31
C LEU A 134 -7.92 -17.68 7.93
N PHE A 135 -7.62 -16.79 8.88
CA PHE A 135 -6.86 -15.57 8.63
C PHE A 135 -5.34 -15.81 8.61
N GLY A 136 -4.87 -17.04 8.81
CA GLY A 136 -3.46 -17.36 8.93
C GLY A 136 -2.57 -16.73 7.87
N PRO A 137 -2.79 -16.98 6.55
CA PRO A 137 -1.97 -16.40 5.49
C PRO A 137 -1.94 -14.87 5.54
N TYR A 138 -3.11 -14.24 5.67
CA TYR A 138 -3.23 -12.79 5.74
C TYR A 138 -2.56 -12.21 6.99
N SER A 139 -2.79 -12.83 8.16
CA SER A 139 -2.15 -12.40 9.42
C SER A 139 -0.63 -12.49 9.36
N MET A 140 -0.08 -13.56 8.77
CA MET A 140 1.38 -13.67 8.53
C MET A 140 1.90 -12.45 7.77
N SER A 141 1.23 -12.07 6.67
CA SER A 141 1.66 -10.92 5.87
C SER A 141 1.57 -9.60 6.65
N LYS A 142 0.55 -9.42 7.48
CA LYS A 142 0.35 -8.19 8.25
C LYS A 142 1.28 -8.10 9.47
N HIS A 143 1.55 -9.20 10.18
CA HIS A 143 2.59 -9.26 11.22
C HIS A 143 3.99 -8.95 10.66
N ALA A 144 4.30 -9.44 9.45
CA ALA A 144 5.54 -9.08 8.78
C ALA A 144 5.63 -7.58 8.50
N MET A 145 4.51 -6.92 8.16
CA MET A 145 4.47 -5.48 7.93
C MET A 145 4.63 -4.66 9.21
N GLU A 146 4.14 -5.15 10.36
CA GLU A 146 4.40 -4.53 11.66
C GLU A 146 5.92 -4.55 11.95
N ALA A 147 6.54 -5.72 11.89
CA ALA A 147 7.99 -5.86 12.11
C ALA A 147 8.82 -5.01 11.13
N TYR A 148 8.43 -4.98 9.85
CA TYR A 148 9.06 -4.15 8.83
C TYR A 148 8.97 -2.66 9.20
N SER A 149 7.78 -2.19 9.55
CA SER A 149 7.53 -0.78 9.85
C SER A 149 8.25 -0.32 11.12
N ASP A 150 8.31 -1.16 12.14
CA ASP A 150 9.05 -0.92 13.38
C ASP A 150 10.56 -0.76 13.12
N SER A 151 11.13 -1.65 12.32
CA SER A 151 12.54 -1.57 11.93
C SER A 151 12.81 -0.31 11.10
N LEU A 152 11.96 -0.07 10.08
CA LEU A 152 12.07 1.10 9.22
C LEU A 152 11.96 2.41 10.01
N ALA A 153 11.08 2.49 11.00
CA ALA A 153 10.93 3.68 11.85
C ALA A 153 12.21 4.04 12.60
N ARG A 154 12.92 3.03 13.09
CA ARG A 154 14.22 3.22 13.79
C ARG A 154 15.31 3.64 12.82
N GLU A 155 15.39 3.01 11.64
CA GLU A 155 16.40 3.29 10.62
C GLU A 155 16.22 4.67 9.99
N MET A 156 14.98 5.08 9.72
CA MET A 156 14.66 6.34 9.07
C MET A 156 14.76 7.56 10.00
N LYS A 157 14.82 7.35 11.31
CA LYS A 157 14.96 8.42 12.30
C LYS A 157 16.18 9.31 12.05
N ARG A 158 17.31 8.75 11.62
CA ARG A 158 18.53 9.48 11.30
C ARG A 158 18.39 10.47 10.15
N PHE A 159 17.35 10.32 9.33
CA PHE A 159 17.03 11.18 8.20
C PHE A 159 15.87 12.15 8.48
N ASP A 160 15.41 12.25 9.72
CA ASP A 160 14.20 13.00 10.13
C ASP A 160 12.90 12.53 9.43
N VAL A 161 12.88 11.31 8.91
CA VAL A 161 11.68 10.71 8.31
C VAL A 161 10.88 9.96 9.36
N LYS A 162 9.59 10.26 9.44
CA LYS A 162 8.67 9.59 10.38
C LYS A 162 7.97 8.43 9.70
N VAL A 163 7.93 7.29 10.37
CA VAL A 163 7.22 6.10 9.91
C VAL A 163 6.09 5.79 10.88
N SER A 164 4.93 5.44 10.36
CA SER A 164 3.75 5.08 11.14
C SER A 164 3.02 3.90 10.50
N VAL A 165 2.32 3.15 11.32
CA VAL A 165 1.41 2.07 10.91
C VAL A 165 -0.01 2.48 11.25
N VAL A 166 -0.95 2.09 10.42
CA VAL A 166 -2.38 2.18 10.68
C VAL A 166 -2.94 0.76 10.63
N GLU A 167 -3.63 0.36 11.66
CA GLU A 167 -4.17 -0.98 11.87
C GLU A 167 -5.70 -0.97 11.79
N PRO A 168 -6.28 -0.89 10.59
CA PRO A 168 -7.73 -0.87 10.46
C PRO A 168 -8.36 -2.15 10.99
N GLY A 169 -9.49 -2.01 11.66
CA GLY A 169 -10.39 -3.11 11.96
C GLY A 169 -11.26 -3.49 10.76
N ASN A 170 -12.46 -3.97 11.03
CA ASN A 170 -13.42 -4.33 9.97
C ASN A 170 -14.08 -3.08 9.40
N TYR A 171 -13.65 -2.68 8.20
CA TYR A 171 -14.28 -1.63 7.41
C TYR A 171 -14.90 -2.22 6.14
N GLU A 172 -15.98 -1.62 5.66
CA GLU A 172 -16.51 -1.94 4.33
C GLU A 172 -15.46 -1.56 3.26
N SER A 173 -14.90 -2.58 2.61
CA SER A 173 -13.90 -2.39 1.55
C SER A 173 -14.00 -3.51 0.51
N GLU A 174 -13.41 -3.31 -0.67
CA GLU A 174 -13.36 -4.33 -1.72
C GLU A 174 -12.59 -5.59 -1.29
N ILE A 175 -11.68 -5.50 -0.32
CA ILE A 175 -11.01 -6.64 0.31
C ILE A 175 -12.06 -7.62 0.85
N GLY A 176 -13.09 -7.14 1.55
CA GLY A 176 -14.17 -8.00 2.09
C GLY A 176 -15.02 -8.71 1.02
N LYS A 177 -15.14 -8.13 -0.19
CA LYS A 177 -15.84 -8.77 -1.31
C LYS A 177 -15.06 -9.92 -1.92
N THR A 178 -13.72 -9.82 -1.91
CA THR A 178 -12.82 -10.88 -2.37
C THR A 178 -12.91 -12.11 -1.46
N PHE A 179 -13.12 -11.93 -0.17
CA PHE A 179 -13.36 -13.01 0.78
C PHE A 179 -14.61 -13.85 0.46
N LYS A 180 -15.76 -13.17 0.21
CA LYS A 180 -17.03 -13.84 -0.05
C LYS A 180 -17.01 -14.71 -1.31
N LYS A 181 -16.18 -14.40 -2.28
CA LYS A 181 -16.11 -15.10 -3.56
C LYS A 181 -15.36 -16.44 -3.47
N ARG A 182 -14.46 -16.61 -2.52
CA ARG A 182 -13.64 -17.83 -2.34
C ARG A 182 -14.22 -18.83 -1.34
N VAL A 183 -15.03 -18.37 -0.40
CA VAL A 183 -15.69 -19.23 0.60
C VAL A 183 -16.97 -19.87 0.06
N GLN A 184 -17.47 -19.48 -1.12
CA GLN A 184 -18.67 -20.00 -1.75
C GLN A 184 -18.41 -21.04 -2.85
N THR A 185 -17.16 -21.42 -3.09
CA THR A 185 -16.74 -22.51 -3.98
C THR A 185 -16.24 -23.68 -3.18
#